data_8114d1e8cb7f06fae0883f789bea1fd9
#
_entry.id   8114d1e8cb7f06fae0883f789bea1fd9
#
_cell.length_a   1.000
_cell.length_b   1.000
_cell.length_c   1.000
_cell.angle_alpha   90.00
_cell.angle_beta   90.00
_cell.angle_gamma   90.00
#
_symmetry.space_group_name_H-M   'P 1'
#
loop_
_entity.id
_entity.type
_entity.pdbx_description
1 polymer ?
#
loop_
_entity_poly.entity_id
_entity_poly.type
_entity_poly.pdbx_seq_one_letter_code
_entity_poly.pdbx_strand_id
1 'polypeptide(L)'
;IKGQDDVNFVYDYQEVFNSEVSLGNKIAIIGAGGIGFDMAEYISSSGISPTLNINKWMEKWGVVDPEKERGGILPKSEMTLNTTSKEIFLLQRKNEKIGKRLGKTTGWIHRKSLEKKNVKMFAGVNYEQITTDGLLISFGEEKKDLQTLKVDSIIICAGQISEISLVEKLNINKINHHIIGGAKLANELDAKSAIDQGCRLAAKL
;
A
#
# COMPACT_ATOMS: atom_id res chain seq x y z
N ILE A 1 -4.92 -14.80 -6.97
CA ILE A 1 -3.71 -15.66 -6.84
C ILE A 1 -4.20 -17.06 -6.59
N LYS A 2 -3.53 -18.08 -7.16
CA LYS A 2 -3.91 -19.48 -6.95
C LYS A 2 -3.93 -19.80 -5.47
N GLY A 3 -5.01 -20.44 -4.96
CA GLY A 3 -5.18 -20.79 -3.55
C GLY A 3 -5.65 -19.64 -2.66
N GLN A 4 -5.95 -18.47 -3.22
CA GLN A 4 -6.40 -17.32 -2.45
C GLN A 4 -7.71 -17.58 -1.70
N ASP A 5 -8.64 -18.30 -2.34
CA ASP A 5 -9.98 -18.59 -1.81
C ASP A 5 -10.01 -19.87 -0.96
N ASP A 6 -8.88 -20.59 -0.88
CA ASP A 6 -8.76 -21.87 -0.16
C ASP A 6 -8.34 -21.69 1.31
N VAL A 7 -8.05 -20.45 1.74
CA VAL A 7 -7.56 -20.12 3.08
C VAL A 7 -8.34 -18.93 3.67
N ASN A 8 -8.30 -18.78 4.98
CA ASN A 8 -9.08 -17.78 5.71
C ASN A 8 -8.26 -16.60 6.27
N PHE A 9 -7.01 -16.45 5.84
CA PHE A 9 -6.12 -15.37 6.29
C PHE A 9 -5.69 -14.43 5.15
N VAL A 10 -6.43 -14.44 4.05
CA VAL A 10 -6.30 -13.48 2.96
C VAL A 10 -7.43 -12.48 3.07
N TYR A 11 -7.10 -11.21 3.07
CA TYR A 11 -8.01 -10.10 3.28
C TYR A 11 -7.91 -9.08 2.16
N ASP A 12 -9.01 -8.42 1.86
CA ASP A 12 -9.00 -7.20 1.06
C ASP A 12 -8.55 -6.02 1.94
N TYR A 13 -7.91 -5.03 1.32
CA TYR A 13 -7.49 -3.82 2.04
C TYR A 13 -8.66 -3.06 2.69
N GLN A 14 -9.86 -3.14 2.11
CA GLN A 14 -11.06 -2.50 2.66
C GLN A 14 -11.48 -3.13 3.99
N GLU A 15 -11.47 -4.46 4.10
CA GLU A 15 -11.79 -5.19 5.33
C GLU A 15 -10.82 -4.79 6.47
N VAL A 16 -9.54 -4.62 6.13
CA VAL A 16 -8.52 -4.20 7.10
C VAL A 16 -8.71 -2.75 7.54
N PHE A 17 -8.95 -1.81 6.62
CA PHE A 17 -9.19 -0.41 6.97
C PHE A 17 -10.48 -0.20 7.76
N ASN A 18 -11.51 -1.01 7.51
CA ASN A 18 -12.77 -0.98 8.27
C ASN A 18 -12.65 -1.66 9.63
N SER A 19 -11.49 -2.23 9.97
CA SER A 19 -11.25 -2.96 11.22
C SER A 19 -12.17 -4.19 11.39
N GLU A 20 -12.58 -4.81 10.28
CA GLU A 20 -13.44 -5.99 10.25
C GLU A 20 -12.67 -7.29 10.54
N VAL A 21 -11.34 -7.23 10.49
CA VAL A 21 -10.46 -8.40 10.61
C VAL A 21 -9.35 -8.21 11.63
N SER A 22 -8.93 -9.30 12.25
CA SER A 22 -7.78 -9.33 13.16
C SER A 22 -6.57 -9.91 12.44
N LEU A 23 -5.52 -9.09 12.32
CA LEU A 23 -4.28 -9.47 11.65
C LEU A 23 -3.31 -10.15 12.62
N GLY A 24 -2.63 -11.20 12.15
CA GLY A 24 -1.52 -11.83 12.85
C GLY A 24 -0.27 -10.93 12.96
N ASN A 25 0.85 -11.55 13.35
CA ASN A 25 2.10 -10.82 13.57
C ASN A 25 2.98 -10.75 12.32
N LYS A 26 2.86 -11.70 11.39
CA LYS A 26 3.60 -11.73 10.14
C LYS A 26 2.65 -11.48 8.97
N ILE A 27 2.85 -10.39 8.27
CA ILE A 27 1.88 -9.89 7.31
C ILE A 27 2.55 -9.66 5.95
N ALA A 28 1.99 -10.24 4.88
CA ALA A 28 2.36 -9.91 3.51
C ALA A 28 1.33 -8.95 2.91
N ILE A 29 1.82 -7.85 2.34
CA ILE A 29 1.01 -6.89 1.57
C ILE A 29 1.36 -7.07 0.10
N ILE A 30 0.39 -7.47 -0.70
CA ILE A 30 0.54 -7.69 -2.14
C ILE A 30 0.13 -6.43 -2.90
N GLY A 31 1.11 -5.76 -3.47
CA GLY A 31 0.94 -4.50 -4.20
C GLY A 31 1.56 -3.31 -3.46
N ALA A 32 2.62 -2.73 -4.04
CA ALA A 32 3.34 -1.57 -3.50
C ALA A 32 3.00 -0.27 -4.27
N GLY A 33 1.73 -0.08 -4.57
CA GLY A 33 1.12 1.18 -5.00
C GLY A 33 0.77 2.07 -3.80
N GLY A 34 0.02 3.15 -4.03
CA GLY A 34 -0.43 4.06 -2.96
C GLY A 34 -1.13 3.31 -1.82
N ILE A 35 -2.15 2.51 -2.14
CA ILE A 35 -2.91 1.71 -1.15
C ILE A 35 -1.99 0.77 -0.35
N GLY A 36 -1.03 0.09 -0.99
CA GLY A 36 -0.12 -0.81 -0.28
C GLY A 36 0.82 -0.08 0.67
N PHE A 37 1.27 1.13 0.31
CA PHE A 37 2.04 1.99 1.21
C PHE A 37 1.21 2.49 2.38
N ASP A 38 -0.02 2.94 2.12
CA ASP A 38 -0.94 3.41 3.16
C ASP A 38 -1.30 2.27 4.13
N MET A 39 -1.53 1.07 3.60
CA MET A 39 -1.77 -0.13 4.39
C MET A 39 -0.55 -0.48 5.27
N ALA A 40 0.65 -0.48 4.71
CA ALA A 40 1.88 -0.74 5.46
C ALA A 40 2.10 0.29 6.57
N GLU A 41 1.83 1.58 6.30
CA GLU A 41 1.89 2.65 7.30
C GLU A 41 0.83 2.47 8.39
N TYR A 42 -0.40 2.13 8.02
CA TYR A 42 -1.52 1.89 8.93
C TYR A 42 -1.23 0.77 9.92
N ILE A 43 -0.88 -0.43 9.44
CA ILE A 43 -0.66 -1.60 10.30
C ILE A 43 0.66 -1.57 11.08
N SER A 44 1.62 -0.75 10.65
CA SER A 44 2.90 -0.54 11.34
C SER A 44 2.87 0.60 12.35
N SER A 45 1.77 1.34 12.40
CA SER A 45 1.59 2.44 13.35
C SER A 45 0.78 1.98 14.56
N SER A 46 1.10 2.53 15.72
CA SER A 46 0.35 2.29 16.96
C SER A 46 0.28 3.58 17.79
N GLY A 47 -0.82 3.72 18.54
CA GLY A 47 -1.02 4.85 19.43
C GLY A 47 -1.30 6.18 18.72
N ILE A 48 -1.00 7.28 19.39
CA ILE A 48 -1.27 8.64 18.91
C ILE A 48 -0.26 9.01 17.81
N SER A 49 -0.76 9.54 16.70
CA SER A 49 0.07 9.97 15.58
C SER A 49 1.12 11.01 16.03
N PRO A 50 2.40 10.81 15.70
CA PRO A 50 3.44 11.80 15.99
C PRO A 50 3.18 13.17 15.37
N THR A 51 2.37 13.26 14.31
CA THR A 51 2.01 14.54 13.67
C THR A 51 1.19 15.47 14.56
N LEU A 52 0.58 14.94 15.62
CA LEU A 52 -0.17 15.73 16.60
C LEU A 52 0.70 16.33 17.70
N ASN A 53 2.01 16.04 17.72
CA ASN A 53 2.95 16.53 18.71
C ASN A 53 4.30 16.81 18.07
N ILE A 54 4.71 18.07 18.04
CA ILE A 54 5.95 18.50 17.37
C ILE A 54 7.19 17.80 17.90
N ASN A 55 7.30 17.60 19.22
CA ASN A 55 8.47 16.96 19.83
C ASN A 55 8.56 15.47 19.41
N LYS A 56 7.43 14.74 19.42
CA LYS A 56 7.36 13.35 18.94
C LYS A 56 7.66 13.24 17.44
N TRP A 57 7.23 14.22 16.66
CA TRP A 57 7.54 14.27 15.23
C TRP A 57 9.04 14.50 15.00
N MET A 58 9.64 15.44 15.73
CA MET A 58 11.08 15.70 15.67
C MET A 58 11.89 14.46 16.08
N GLU A 59 11.53 13.82 17.18
CA GLU A 59 12.13 12.56 17.64
C GLU A 59 12.04 11.46 16.57
N LYS A 60 10.85 11.25 16.01
CA LYS A 60 10.62 10.27 14.92
C LYS A 60 11.57 10.48 13.74
N TRP A 61 11.83 11.73 13.37
CA TRP A 61 12.66 12.06 12.21
C TRP A 61 14.12 12.33 12.57
N GLY A 62 14.46 12.36 13.85
CA GLY A 62 15.80 12.70 14.33
C GLY A 62 16.13 14.17 14.13
N VAL A 63 15.10 15.04 14.16
CA VAL A 63 15.28 16.49 14.06
C VAL A 63 15.59 17.05 15.44
N VAL A 64 16.62 17.86 15.53
CA VAL A 64 17.08 18.50 16.77
C VAL A 64 17.44 19.97 16.55
N ASP A 65 17.69 20.68 17.64
CA ASP A 65 18.16 22.05 17.58
C ASP A 65 19.52 22.16 16.85
N PRO A 66 19.65 22.99 15.82
CA PRO A 66 20.91 23.20 15.08
C PRO A 66 22.05 23.73 15.95
N GLU A 67 21.76 24.34 17.10
CA GLU A 67 22.79 24.76 18.08
C GLU A 67 23.40 23.56 18.85
N LYS A 68 22.65 22.44 18.93
CA LYS A 68 23.10 21.21 19.57
C LYS A 68 23.79 20.25 18.62
N GLU A 69 23.22 20.11 17.43
CA GLU A 69 23.75 19.23 16.40
C GLU A 69 23.88 19.96 15.07
N ARG A 70 25.03 19.87 14.44
CA ARG A 70 25.29 20.53 13.15
C ARG A 70 24.29 20.05 12.09
N GLY A 71 23.57 21.00 11.50
CA GLY A 71 22.54 20.71 10.50
C GLY A 71 21.18 20.32 11.06
N GLY A 72 21.01 20.31 12.40
CA GLY A 72 19.73 20.08 13.06
C GLY A 72 19.18 18.65 12.91
N ILE A 73 20.07 17.67 12.68
CA ILE A 73 19.69 16.26 12.50
C ILE A 73 20.66 15.37 13.28
N LEU A 74 20.11 14.45 14.07
CA LEU A 74 20.89 13.48 14.83
C LEU A 74 21.72 12.57 13.90
N PRO A 75 22.92 12.17 14.35
CA PRO A 75 23.68 11.12 13.70
C PRO A 75 22.83 9.84 13.54
N LYS A 76 23.03 9.11 12.44
CA LYS A 76 22.24 7.91 12.15
C LYS A 76 22.28 6.85 13.26
N SER A 77 23.40 6.78 13.99
CA SER A 77 23.61 5.89 15.13
C SER A 77 22.73 6.23 16.35
N GLU A 78 22.27 7.46 16.46
CA GLU A 78 21.45 7.95 17.58
C GLU A 78 19.97 8.05 17.24
N MET A 79 19.60 7.79 15.98
CA MET A 79 18.20 7.79 15.56
C MET A 79 17.48 6.57 16.10
N THR A 80 16.39 6.80 16.83
CA THR A 80 15.52 5.73 17.30
C THR A 80 14.79 5.07 16.13
N LEU A 81 14.90 3.74 16.02
CA LEU A 81 14.09 2.97 15.10
C LEU A 81 12.71 2.76 15.73
N ASN A 82 11.68 3.31 15.12
CA ASN A 82 10.29 3.05 15.51
C ASN A 82 9.86 1.68 14.99
N THR A 83 10.39 0.61 15.59
CA THR A 83 10.03 -0.75 15.17
C THR A 83 8.60 -1.07 15.54
N THR A 84 7.83 -1.57 14.60
CA THR A 84 6.54 -2.20 14.87
C THR A 84 6.77 -3.57 15.51
N SER A 85 5.81 -4.03 16.32
CA SER A 85 5.80 -5.41 16.83
C SER A 85 5.47 -6.44 15.75
N LYS A 86 5.02 -6.00 14.58
CA LYS A 86 4.64 -6.85 13.44
C LYS A 86 5.78 -6.96 12.43
N GLU A 87 5.95 -8.14 11.86
CA GLU A 87 6.84 -8.37 10.73
C GLU A 87 6.04 -8.18 9.43
N ILE A 88 6.36 -7.10 8.69
CA ILE A 88 5.59 -6.68 7.52
C ILE A 88 6.44 -6.81 6.26
N PHE A 89 5.87 -7.46 5.25
CA PHE A 89 6.46 -7.62 3.92
C PHE A 89 5.62 -6.88 2.89
N LEU A 90 6.17 -5.83 2.28
CA LEU A 90 5.53 -5.10 1.19
C LEU A 90 6.10 -5.60 -0.15
N LEU A 91 5.25 -6.22 -0.96
CA LEU A 91 5.65 -6.98 -2.14
C LEU A 91 5.20 -6.28 -3.42
N GLN A 92 6.11 -6.18 -4.40
CA GLN A 92 5.87 -5.59 -5.71
C GLN A 92 6.24 -6.56 -6.82
N ARG A 93 5.31 -6.80 -7.76
CA ARG A 93 5.57 -7.65 -8.93
C ARG A 93 6.57 -7.04 -9.91
N LYS A 94 6.47 -5.73 -10.15
CA LYS A 94 7.38 -5.04 -11.08
C LYS A 94 8.78 -4.98 -10.50
N ASN A 95 9.79 -5.35 -11.30
CA ASN A 95 11.19 -5.26 -10.92
C ASN A 95 11.71 -3.83 -11.12
N GLU A 96 11.20 -2.92 -10.30
CA GLU A 96 11.60 -1.51 -10.26
C GLU A 96 11.61 -1.03 -8.80
N LYS A 97 12.24 0.12 -8.55
CA LYS A 97 12.29 0.69 -7.19
C LYS A 97 10.88 0.78 -6.58
N ILE A 98 10.71 0.16 -5.42
CA ILE A 98 9.44 0.18 -4.70
C ILE A 98 8.99 1.61 -4.42
N GLY A 99 7.70 1.88 -4.67
CA GLY A 99 7.13 3.22 -4.55
C GLY A 99 7.61 4.21 -5.60
N LYS A 100 8.18 3.77 -6.73
CA LYS A 100 8.56 4.65 -7.85
C LYS A 100 7.38 5.46 -8.40
N ARG A 101 6.17 4.90 -8.28
CA ARG A 101 4.92 5.52 -8.79
C ARG A 101 4.20 6.39 -7.77
N LEU A 102 4.71 6.48 -6.54
CA LEU A 102 4.22 7.44 -5.55
C LEU A 102 4.52 8.87 -5.99
N GLY A 103 3.83 9.83 -5.40
CA GLY A 103 4.04 11.25 -5.68
C GLY A 103 5.52 11.63 -5.69
N LYS A 104 5.96 12.34 -6.72
CA LYS A 104 7.38 12.68 -6.93
C LYS A 104 8.00 13.41 -5.74
N THR A 105 7.21 14.25 -5.08
CA THR A 105 7.66 15.08 -3.95
C THR A 105 7.60 14.37 -2.60
N THR A 106 6.71 13.40 -2.41
CA THR A 106 6.44 12.75 -1.11
C THR A 106 6.78 11.27 -1.05
N GLY A 107 6.87 10.59 -2.19
CA GLY A 107 7.10 9.14 -2.23
C GLY A 107 8.37 8.67 -1.52
N TRP A 108 9.41 9.50 -1.49
CA TRP A 108 10.63 9.18 -0.74
C TRP A 108 10.41 9.22 0.79
N ILE A 109 9.50 10.09 1.27
CA ILE A 109 9.14 10.20 2.69
C ILE A 109 8.42 8.92 3.14
N HIS A 110 7.44 8.45 2.35
CA HIS A 110 6.72 7.21 2.64
C HIS A 110 7.66 6.01 2.71
N ARG A 111 8.56 5.85 1.72
CA ARG A 111 9.58 4.79 1.77
C ARG A 111 10.43 4.87 3.03
N LYS A 112 10.90 6.09 3.35
CA LYS A 112 11.76 6.29 4.53
C LYS A 112 11.03 6.01 5.83
N SER A 113 9.75 6.35 5.92
CA SER A 113 8.91 6.03 7.09
C SER A 113 8.82 4.51 7.29
N LEU A 114 8.53 3.75 6.22
CA LEU A 114 8.45 2.29 6.29
C LEU A 114 9.81 1.62 6.58
N GLU A 115 10.90 2.14 6.02
CA GLU A 115 12.26 1.68 6.34
C GLU A 115 12.58 1.84 7.82
N LYS A 116 12.23 3.00 8.41
CA LYS A 116 12.42 3.27 9.86
C LYS A 116 11.60 2.32 10.74
N LYS A 117 10.49 1.82 10.24
CA LYS A 117 9.62 0.84 10.91
C LYS A 117 10.03 -0.61 10.62
N ASN A 118 11.14 -0.82 9.95
CA ASN A 118 11.66 -2.13 9.56
C ASN A 118 10.71 -2.95 8.68
N VAL A 119 9.88 -2.28 7.87
CA VAL A 119 9.05 -2.95 6.85
C VAL A 119 9.97 -3.48 5.75
N LYS A 120 9.89 -4.77 5.48
CA LYS A 120 10.67 -5.45 4.45
C LYS A 120 10.01 -5.24 3.08
N MET A 121 10.73 -4.66 2.13
CA MET A 121 10.20 -4.29 0.82
C MET A 121 10.89 -5.09 -0.29
N PHE A 122 10.14 -5.86 -1.08
CA PHE A 122 10.65 -6.70 -2.15
C PHE A 122 10.03 -6.34 -3.50
N ALA A 123 10.89 -6.09 -4.50
CA ALA A 123 10.49 -5.87 -5.88
C ALA A 123 10.79 -7.12 -6.74
N GLY A 124 10.11 -7.25 -7.89
CA GLY A 124 10.30 -8.37 -8.81
C GLY A 124 9.75 -9.70 -8.28
N VAL A 125 8.75 -9.65 -7.40
CA VAL A 125 8.15 -10.84 -6.76
C VAL A 125 7.05 -11.41 -7.66
N ASN A 126 7.17 -12.69 -8.01
CA ASN A 126 6.07 -13.46 -8.59
C ASN A 126 5.29 -14.13 -7.45
N TYR A 127 3.98 -14.03 -7.50
CA TYR A 127 3.07 -14.67 -6.54
C TYR A 127 2.61 -15.99 -7.13
N GLU A 128 3.22 -17.09 -6.72
CA GLU A 128 2.98 -18.41 -7.34
C GLU A 128 1.73 -19.09 -6.78
N GLN A 129 1.63 -19.17 -5.45
CA GLN A 129 0.49 -19.80 -4.80
C GLN A 129 0.36 -19.35 -3.34
N ILE A 130 -0.85 -19.30 -2.83
CA ILE A 130 -1.16 -19.20 -1.41
C ILE A 130 -1.52 -20.60 -0.92
N THR A 131 -0.93 -21.01 0.19
CA THR A 131 -1.14 -22.29 0.85
C THR A 131 -1.38 -22.08 2.34
N THR A 132 -1.73 -23.11 3.07
CA THR A 132 -1.86 -23.04 4.54
C THR A 132 -0.57 -22.65 5.25
N ASP A 133 0.59 -22.80 4.60
CA ASP A 133 1.90 -22.45 5.15
C ASP A 133 2.32 -21.00 4.86
N GLY A 134 1.53 -20.27 4.04
CA GLY A 134 1.78 -18.89 3.65
C GLY A 134 1.79 -18.65 2.15
N LEU A 135 2.57 -17.66 1.70
CA LEU A 135 2.67 -17.24 0.31
C LEU A 135 3.93 -17.81 -0.35
N LEU A 136 3.74 -18.66 -1.36
CA LEU A 136 4.82 -19.14 -2.23
C LEU A 136 5.16 -18.05 -3.25
N ILE A 137 6.40 -17.61 -3.23
CA ILE A 137 6.94 -16.57 -4.11
C ILE A 137 8.15 -17.08 -4.88
N SER A 138 8.41 -16.44 -6.01
CA SER A 138 9.66 -16.57 -6.76
C SER A 138 10.15 -15.21 -7.25
N PHE A 139 11.36 -15.17 -7.76
CA PHE A 139 11.95 -13.97 -8.32
C PHE A 139 12.41 -14.19 -9.76
N GLY A 140 12.43 -13.07 -10.51
CA GLY A 140 12.90 -13.09 -11.90
C GLY A 140 11.94 -13.77 -12.89
N GLU A 141 12.37 -13.80 -14.16
CA GLU A 141 11.55 -14.35 -15.26
C GLU A 141 11.51 -15.88 -15.25
N GLU A 142 12.61 -16.51 -14.82
CA GLU A 142 12.75 -17.97 -14.82
C GLU A 142 12.05 -18.65 -13.64
N LYS A 143 11.59 -17.90 -12.63
CA LYS A 143 10.83 -18.39 -11.45
C LYS A 143 11.48 -19.56 -10.71
N LYS A 144 12.80 -19.64 -10.71
CA LYS A 144 13.54 -20.82 -10.20
C LYS A 144 13.68 -20.84 -8.67
N ASP A 145 13.78 -19.67 -8.05
CA ASP A 145 14.02 -19.55 -6.61
C ASP A 145 12.68 -19.49 -5.85
N LEU A 146 12.02 -20.64 -5.74
CA LEU A 146 10.79 -20.77 -4.99
C LEU A 146 11.05 -20.65 -3.48
N GLN A 147 10.34 -19.74 -2.83
CA GLN A 147 10.44 -19.52 -1.39
C GLN A 147 9.03 -19.40 -0.79
N THR A 148 8.80 -20.06 0.34
CA THR A 148 7.57 -19.85 1.09
C THR A 148 7.79 -18.76 2.12
N LEU A 149 7.10 -17.65 1.93
CA LEU A 149 6.99 -16.57 2.91
C LEU A 149 5.93 -16.98 3.94
N LYS A 150 6.40 -17.48 5.09
CA LYS A 150 5.51 -17.86 6.20
C LYS A 150 4.89 -16.61 6.81
N VAL A 151 3.59 -16.45 6.65
CA VAL A 151 2.84 -15.29 7.13
C VAL A 151 1.51 -15.72 7.74
N ASP A 152 1.04 -14.94 8.69
CA ASP A 152 -0.22 -15.16 9.41
C ASP A 152 -1.39 -14.44 8.73
N SER A 153 -1.09 -13.46 7.87
CA SER A 153 -2.08 -12.68 7.13
C SER A 153 -1.52 -12.21 5.79
N ILE A 154 -2.36 -12.19 4.77
CA ILE A 154 -2.05 -11.64 3.45
C ILE A 154 -3.08 -10.57 3.14
N ILE A 155 -2.63 -9.37 2.75
CA ILE A 155 -3.50 -8.25 2.39
C ILE A 155 -3.34 -7.95 0.90
N ILE A 156 -4.42 -8.00 0.16
CA ILE A 156 -4.43 -7.72 -1.27
C ILE A 156 -4.64 -6.22 -1.49
N CYS A 157 -3.60 -5.55 -1.97
CA CYS A 157 -3.60 -4.13 -2.34
C CYS A 157 -3.31 -3.94 -3.84
N ALA A 158 -3.46 -5.00 -4.63
CA ALA A 158 -3.20 -5.00 -6.06
C ALA A 158 -4.44 -5.36 -6.84
N GLY A 159 -4.65 -4.66 -7.95
CA GLY A 159 -5.83 -4.80 -8.78
C GLY A 159 -6.99 -3.95 -8.28
N GLN A 160 -7.58 -3.22 -9.21
CA GLN A 160 -8.82 -2.47 -8.95
C GLN A 160 -9.83 -2.86 -10.02
N ILE A 161 -11.08 -2.97 -9.62
CA ILE A 161 -12.21 -3.27 -10.51
C ILE A 161 -13.06 -2.00 -10.58
N SER A 162 -13.54 -1.67 -11.79
CA SER A 162 -14.45 -0.55 -11.97
C SER A 162 -15.78 -0.84 -11.29
N GLU A 163 -16.21 0.04 -10.39
CA GLU A 163 -17.50 -0.06 -9.72
C GLU A 163 -18.59 0.49 -10.65
N ILE A 164 -19.41 -0.41 -11.17
CA ILE A 164 -20.48 -0.13 -12.13
C ILE A 164 -21.86 -0.61 -11.69
N SER A 165 -22.03 -1.01 -10.43
CA SER A 165 -23.30 -1.56 -9.91
C SER A 165 -24.50 -0.64 -10.12
N LEU A 166 -24.27 0.69 -10.10
CA LEU A 166 -25.31 1.67 -10.36
C LEU A 166 -25.78 1.70 -11.84
N VAL A 167 -24.91 1.30 -12.78
CA VAL A 167 -25.19 1.42 -14.24
C VAL A 167 -26.39 0.58 -14.64
N GLU A 168 -26.51 -0.64 -14.11
CA GLU A 168 -27.67 -1.52 -14.39
C GLU A 168 -28.98 -0.89 -13.94
N LYS A 169 -28.99 -0.32 -12.74
CA LYS A 169 -30.17 0.38 -12.18
C LYS A 169 -30.56 1.60 -13.00
N LEU A 170 -29.57 2.36 -13.47
CA LEU A 170 -29.81 3.54 -14.34
C LEU A 170 -30.38 3.12 -15.69
N ASN A 171 -29.87 2.03 -16.29
CA ASN A 171 -30.39 1.46 -17.54
C ASN A 171 -31.84 0.96 -17.41
N ILE A 172 -32.16 0.20 -16.36
CA ILE A 172 -33.49 -0.29 -16.08
C ILE A 172 -34.50 0.86 -15.97
N ASN A 173 -34.12 1.95 -15.30
CA ASN A 173 -34.96 3.13 -15.12
C ASN A 173 -34.89 4.12 -16.30
N LYS A 174 -34.18 3.79 -17.37
CA LYS A 174 -33.98 4.62 -18.57
C LYS A 174 -33.45 6.04 -18.25
N ILE A 175 -32.62 6.14 -17.23
CA ILE A 175 -31.98 7.39 -16.83
C ILE A 175 -30.76 7.61 -17.74
N ASN A 176 -30.73 8.76 -18.41
CA ASN A 176 -29.58 9.11 -19.24
C ASN A 176 -28.35 9.34 -18.34
N HIS A 177 -27.23 8.70 -18.64
CA HIS A 177 -26.04 8.76 -17.83
C HIS A 177 -24.76 8.59 -18.65
N HIS A 178 -23.65 9.01 -18.04
CA HIS A 178 -22.31 8.88 -18.64
C HIS A 178 -21.37 8.22 -17.64
N ILE A 179 -20.55 7.30 -18.11
CA ILE A 179 -19.56 6.57 -17.26
C ILE A 179 -18.19 7.21 -17.49
N ILE A 180 -17.59 7.74 -16.42
CA ILE A 180 -16.27 8.40 -16.44
C ILE A 180 -15.43 7.97 -15.25
N GLY A 181 -14.16 8.35 -15.22
CA GLY A 181 -13.25 8.09 -14.11
C GLY A 181 -13.07 6.61 -13.81
N GLY A 182 -13.00 6.26 -12.55
CA GLY A 182 -12.79 4.89 -12.07
C GLY A 182 -13.92 3.92 -12.42
N ALA A 183 -15.15 4.41 -12.56
CA ALA A 183 -16.28 3.61 -13.03
C ALA A 183 -16.10 3.17 -14.49
N LYS A 184 -15.44 3.99 -15.33
CA LYS A 184 -15.12 3.65 -16.71
C LYS A 184 -13.91 2.73 -16.81
N LEU A 185 -12.86 3.05 -16.06
CA LEU A 185 -11.61 2.29 -16.04
C LEU A 185 -10.88 2.54 -14.71
N ALA A 186 -10.79 1.52 -13.88
CA ALA A 186 -10.14 1.62 -12.57
C ALA A 186 -8.60 1.52 -12.63
N ASN A 187 -8.03 1.12 -13.78
CA ASN A 187 -6.61 0.87 -13.90
C ASN A 187 -5.79 2.16 -13.90
N GLU A 188 -4.90 2.31 -12.91
CA GLU A 188 -3.94 3.40 -12.77
C GLU A 188 -4.59 4.82 -12.89
N LEU A 189 -5.85 4.95 -12.49
CA LEU A 189 -6.56 6.22 -12.51
C LEU A 189 -5.98 7.17 -11.46
N ASP A 190 -5.72 8.41 -11.88
CA ASP A 190 -5.37 9.52 -10.99
C ASP A 190 -6.44 10.64 -11.03
N ALA A 191 -6.36 11.54 -10.06
CA ALA A 191 -7.29 12.67 -9.97
C ALA A 191 -7.27 13.55 -11.24
N LYS A 192 -6.09 13.73 -11.86
CA LYS A 192 -5.94 14.51 -13.08
C LYS A 192 -6.75 13.93 -14.24
N SER A 193 -6.62 12.61 -14.45
CA SER A 193 -7.34 11.89 -15.51
C SER A 193 -8.85 11.91 -15.28
N ALA A 194 -9.29 11.76 -14.02
CA ALA A 194 -10.70 11.82 -13.66
C ALA A 194 -11.31 13.22 -13.91
N ILE A 195 -10.61 14.27 -13.50
CA ILE A 195 -11.02 15.65 -13.71
C ILE A 195 -11.07 15.99 -15.22
N ASP A 196 -10.05 15.61 -15.99
CA ASP A 196 -10.01 15.83 -17.45
C ASP A 196 -11.20 15.17 -18.15
N GLN A 197 -11.52 13.91 -17.78
CA GLN A 197 -12.70 13.23 -18.33
C GLN A 197 -14.00 13.96 -18.00
N GLY A 198 -14.17 14.43 -16.75
CA GLY A 198 -15.33 15.19 -16.32
C GLY A 198 -15.48 16.51 -17.09
N CYS A 199 -14.41 17.29 -17.20
CA CYS A 199 -14.41 18.56 -17.94
C CYS A 199 -14.75 18.36 -19.42
N ARG A 200 -14.14 17.35 -20.07
CA ARG A 200 -14.41 17.06 -21.49
C ARG A 200 -15.81 16.55 -21.75
N LEU A 201 -16.39 15.84 -20.81
CA LEU A 201 -17.77 15.41 -20.91
C LEU A 201 -18.70 16.62 -20.78
N ALA A 202 -18.54 17.43 -19.74
CA ALA A 202 -19.36 18.61 -19.50
C ALA A 202 -19.35 19.60 -20.69
N ALA A 203 -18.21 19.73 -21.38
CA ALA A 203 -18.10 20.57 -22.57
C ALA A 203 -18.84 20.03 -23.81
N LYS A 204 -19.35 18.80 -23.78
CA LYS A 204 -20.07 18.15 -24.90
C LYS A 204 -21.57 18.00 -24.63
N LEU A 205 -22.02 18.25 -23.42
CA LEU A 205 -23.43 18.27 -23.00
C LEU A 205 -24.05 19.62 -23.22
#